data_23a9447bb186a2d11bd50c7a4c4a3428
#
_entry.id   23a9447bb186a2d11bd50c7a4c4a3428
#
_cell.length_a   1.000
_cell.length_b   1.000
_cell.length_c   1.000
_cell.angle_alpha   90.00
_cell.angle_beta   90.00
_cell.angle_gamma   90.00
#
_symmetry.space_group_name_H-M   'P 1'
#
loop_
_entity.id
_entity.type
_entity.pdbx_description
1 polymer ?
#
loop_
_entity_poly.entity_id
_entity_poly.type
_entity_poly.pdbx_seq_one_letter_code
_entity_poly.pdbx_strand_id
1 'polypeptide(L)'
;MLSNRRIVIIGAGHVGTHCAAALSFQNICDEIVFIDRDKEKEKSQAMDLADSVAFLQSAPVIRVGDYKDCEDADIIVIAAGV
;
A
#
# COMPACT_ATOMS: atom_id res chain seq x y z
N MET A 1 22.65 -0.30 7.29
CA MET A 1 21.57 -0.37 6.34
C MET A 1 20.22 -0.49 7.05
N LEU A 2 19.33 0.20 6.59
CA LEU A 2 18.03 0.22 7.21
C LEU A 2 17.12 -0.85 6.64
N SER A 3 16.30 -1.41 7.48
CA SER A 3 15.32 -2.37 7.01
C SER A 3 14.26 -1.65 6.20
N ASN A 4 13.71 -2.35 5.24
CA ASN A 4 12.63 -1.84 4.41
C ASN A 4 11.32 -2.09 5.15
N ARG A 5 10.66 -1.03 5.57
CA ARG A 5 9.40 -1.13 6.30
C ARG A 5 8.27 -1.31 5.31
N ARG A 6 7.74 -2.50 5.26
CA ARG A 6 6.69 -2.85 4.31
C ARG A 6 5.35 -2.98 5.01
N ILE A 7 4.34 -2.34 4.45
CA ILE A 7 2.95 -2.48 4.89
C ILE A 7 2.16 -3.09 3.74
N VAL A 8 1.46 -4.17 4.03
CA VAL A 8 0.61 -4.83 3.04
C VAL A 8 -0.84 -4.48 3.37
N ILE A 9 -1.57 -4.06 2.35
CA ILE A 9 -2.98 -3.74 2.49
C ILE A 9 -3.78 -4.70 1.63
N ILE A 10 -4.60 -5.52 2.27
CA ILE A 10 -5.46 -6.48 1.60
C ILE A 10 -6.84 -5.85 1.44
N GLY A 11 -7.25 -5.67 0.21
CA GLY A 11 -8.50 -4.99 -0.10
C GLY A 11 -8.24 -3.54 -0.49
N ALA A 12 -8.34 -3.24 -1.77
CA ALA A 12 -8.01 -1.91 -2.30
C ALA A 12 -9.22 -0.98 -2.39
N GLY A 13 -10.22 -1.17 -1.54
CA GLY A 13 -11.38 -0.30 -1.51
C GLY A 13 -11.07 1.04 -0.85
N HIS A 14 -12.12 1.83 -0.61
CA HIS A 14 -11.94 3.17 -0.05
C HIS A 14 -11.18 3.17 1.27
N VAL A 15 -11.50 2.23 2.16
CA VAL A 15 -10.85 2.19 3.46
C VAL A 15 -9.36 1.88 3.32
N GLY A 16 -9.04 0.86 2.51
CA GLY A 16 -7.64 0.50 2.28
C GLY A 16 -6.86 1.64 1.65
N THR A 17 -7.45 2.31 0.68
CA THR A 17 -6.79 3.42 0.00
C THR A 17 -6.57 4.60 0.95
N HIS A 18 -7.55 4.91 1.79
CA HIS A 18 -7.40 5.98 2.76
C HIS A 18 -6.34 5.67 3.80
N CYS A 19 -6.27 4.42 4.25
CA CYS A 19 -5.21 4.01 5.17
C CYS A 19 -3.84 4.18 4.53
N ALA A 20 -3.72 3.76 3.28
CA ALA A 20 -2.45 3.87 2.58
C ALA A 20 -2.03 5.32 2.41
N ALA A 21 -2.98 6.19 2.08
CA ALA A 21 -2.69 7.61 1.94
C ALA A 21 -2.20 8.20 3.25
N ALA A 22 -2.90 7.91 4.35
CA ALA A 22 -2.53 8.42 5.65
C ALA A 22 -1.13 7.95 6.06
N LEU A 23 -0.83 6.68 5.82
CA LEU A 23 0.48 6.13 6.16
C LEU A 23 1.59 6.76 5.30
N SER A 24 1.28 7.03 4.04
CA SER A 24 2.25 7.66 3.14
C SER A 24 2.61 9.06 3.61
N PHE A 25 1.61 9.85 4.00
CA PHE A 25 1.85 11.21 4.44
C PHE A 25 2.56 11.30 5.78
N GLN A 26 2.49 10.24 6.59
CA GLN A 26 3.15 10.23 7.88
C GLN A 26 4.57 9.68 7.84
N ASN A 27 5.02 9.28 6.66
CA ASN A 27 6.38 8.77 6.49
C ASN A 27 6.67 7.58 7.42
N ILE A 28 5.71 6.69 7.54
CA ILE A 28 5.82 5.54 8.44
C ILE A 28 6.48 4.34 7.79
N CYS A 29 6.34 4.22 6.47
CA CYS A 29 6.80 3.04 5.76
C CYS A 29 7.59 3.40 4.51
N ASP A 30 8.30 2.42 4.00
CA ASP A 30 9.10 2.57 2.78
C ASP A 30 8.39 1.94 1.59
N GLU A 31 7.47 1.03 1.83
CA GLU A 31 6.78 0.33 0.76
C GLU A 31 5.36 -0.01 1.20
N ILE A 32 4.42 0.19 0.28
CA ILE A 32 3.02 -0.20 0.48
C ILE A 32 2.65 -1.14 -0.66
N VAL A 33 2.19 -2.32 -0.31
CA VAL A 33 1.77 -3.33 -1.28
C VAL A 33 0.27 -3.53 -1.17
N PHE A 34 -0.44 -3.37 -2.28
CA PHE A 34 -1.87 -3.63 -2.33
C PHE A 34 -2.13 -5.03 -2.86
N ILE A 35 -3.05 -5.73 -2.23
CA ILE A 35 -3.50 -7.05 -2.66
C ILE A 35 -5.03 -7.04 -2.71
N ASP A 36 -5.59 -7.40 -3.86
CA ASP A 36 -7.04 -7.48 -4.03
C ASP A 36 -7.35 -8.54 -5.07
N ARG A 37 -8.54 -9.10 -4.98
CA ARG A 37 -8.99 -10.08 -5.98
C ARG A 37 -9.25 -9.40 -7.32
N ASP A 38 -9.70 -8.18 -7.30
CA ASP A 38 -9.91 -7.39 -8.52
C ASP A 38 -8.58 -6.72 -8.88
N LYS A 39 -7.85 -7.35 -9.78
CA LYS A 39 -6.52 -6.89 -10.14
C LYS A 39 -6.51 -5.53 -10.83
N GLU A 40 -7.52 -5.24 -11.60
CA GLU A 40 -7.58 -3.94 -12.26
C GLU A 40 -7.87 -2.83 -11.27
N LYS A 41 -8.75 -3.07 -10.32
CA LYS A 41 -9.04 -2.11 -9.27
C LYS A 41 -7.81 -1.86 -8.41
N GLU A 42 -7.12 -2.92 -8.04
CA GLU A 42 -5.90 -2.85 -7.26
C GLU A 42 -4.84 -2.01 -7.95
N LYS A 43 -4.63 -2.26 -9.23
CA LYS A 43 -3.65 -1.54 -10.02
C LYS A 43 -4.01 -0.07 -10.14
N SER A 44 -5.27 0.21 -10.40
CA SER A 44 -5.76 1.57 -10.54
C SER A 44 -5.58 2.37 -9.25
N GLN A 45 -5.94 1.76 -8.12
CA GLN A 45 -5.80 2.41 -6.81
C GLN A 45 -4.34 2.68 -6.49
N ALA A 46 -3.47 1.71 -6.77
CA ALA A 46 -2.05 1.87 -6.50
C ALA A 46 -1.46 3.00 -7.33
N MET A 47 -1.83 3.10 -8.60
CA MET A 47 -1.33 4.16 -9.48
C MET A 47 -1.82 5.52 -9.02
N ASP A 48 -3.08 5.63 -8.64
CA ASP A 48 -3.64 6.89 -8.17
C ASP A 48 -2.92 7.37 -6.91
N LEU A 49 -2.66 6.46 -5.98
CA LEU A 49 -1.96 6.82 -4.76
C LEU A 49 -0.51 7.20 -5.05
N ALA A 50 0.15 6.44 -5.91
CA ALA A 50 1.53 6.74 -6.27
C ALA A 50 1.66 8.16 -6.85
N ASP A 51 0.71 8.53 -7.70
CA ASP A 51 0.70 9.87 -8.28
C ASP A 51 0.45 10.94 -7.20
N SER A 52 -0.42 10.63 -6.25
CA SER A 52 -0.77 11.56 -5.19
C SER A 52 0.39 11.85 -4.25
N VAL A 53 1.25 10.87 -4.02
CA VAL A 53 2.36 11.04 -3.07
C VAL A 53 3.70 11.31 -3.74
N ALA A 54 3.73 11.39 -5.06
CA ALA A 54 4.97 11.52 -5.80
C ALA A 54 5.75 12.78 -5.41
N PHE A 55 5.06 13.81 -4.95
CA PHE A 55 5.72 15.06 -4.55
C PHE A 55 6.26 15.05 -3.12
N LEU A 56 5.98 13.99 -2.37
CA LEU A 56 6.49 13.91 -1.01
C LEU A 56 7.99 13.64 -1.04
N GLN A 57 8.71 14.23 -0.10
CA GLN A 57 10.15 14.09 -0.03
C GLN A 57 10.58 12.65 0.23
N SER A 58 9.80 11.92 0.99
CA SER A 58 10.10 10.54 1.34
C SER A 58 8.93 9.62 1.00
N ALA A 59 8.46 9.70 -0.23
CA ALA A 59 7.32 8.90 -0.64
C ALA A 59 7.66 7.41 -0.61
N PRO A 60 6.74 6.58 -0.10
CA PRO A 60 6.96 5.14 -0.16
C PRO A 60 6.78 4.63 -1.58
N VAL A 61 7.36 3.48 -1.85
CA VAL A 61 7.11 2.78 -3.10
C VAL A 61 5.73 2.12 -2.97
N ILE A 62 4.87 2.35 -3.95
CA ILE A 62 3.52 1.81 -3.94
C ILE A 62 3.38 0.87 -5.12
N ARG A 63 3.01 -0.37 -4.84
CA ARG A 63 2.88 -1.36 -5.88
C ARG A 63 1.77 -2.36 -5.57
N VAL A 64 1.42 -3.15 -6.57
CA VAL A 64 0.49 -4.26 -6.38
C VAL A 64 1.32 -5.53 -6.16
N GLY A 65 0.78 -6.46 -5.42
CA GLY A 65 1.47 -7.69 -5.14
C GLY A 65 0.51 -8.84 -4.89
N ASP A 66 1.02 -9.87 -4.27
CA ASP A 66 0.23 -11.03 -3.92
C ASP A 66 0.53 -11.46 -2.48
N TYR A 67 -0.12 -12.52 -2.04
CA TYR A 67 -0.01 -12.95 -0.64
C TYR A 67 1.39 -13.34 -0.22
N LYS A 68 2.25 -13.60 -1.17
CA LYS A 68 3.64 -13.90 -0.87
C LYS A 68 4.34 -12.70 -0.24
N ASP A 69 3.92 -11.50 -0.60
CA ASP A 69 4.48 -10.28 -0.04
C ASP A 69 4.21 -10.12 1.45
N CYS A 70 3.24 -10.85 1.99
CA CYS A 70 2.94 -10.79 3.42
C CYS A 70 4.04 -11.40 4.28
N GLU A 71 4.87 -12.25 3.71
CA GLU A 71 5.90 -12.95 4.49
C GLU A 71 6.88 -11.98 5.14
N ASP A 72 7.23 -10.91 4.45
CA ASP A 72 8.18 -9.93 4.95
C ASP A 72 7.52 -8.63 5.36
N ALA A 73 6.21 -8.64 5.52
CA ALA A 73 5.49 -7.42 5.89
C ALA A 73 5.65 -7.14 7.38
N ASP A 74 5.86 -5.89 7.71
CA ASP A 74 5.90 -5.46 9.10
C ASP A 74 4.48 -5.32 9.66
N ILE A 75 3.56 -4.86 8.81
CA ILE A 75 2.16 -4.69 9.20
C ILE A 75 1.29 -5.14 8.05
N ILE A 76 0.23 -5.86 8.37
CA ILE A 76 -0.77 -6.26 7.38
C ILE A 76 -2.09 -5.65 7.79
N VAL A 77 -2.65 -4.84 6.91
CA VAL A 77 -3.96 -4.22 7.12
C VAL A 77 -4.97 -4.96 6.26
N ILE A 78 -6.00 -5.48 6.89
CA ILE A 78 -7.07 -6.16 6.16
C ILE A 78 -8.26 -5.23 6.11
N ALA A 79 -8.48 -4.69 4.93
CA ALA A 79 -9.59 -3.76 4.68
C ALA A 79 -10.60 -4.40 3.73
N ALA A 80 -10.52 -5.69 3.56
CA ALA A 80 -11.42 -6.42 2.70
C ALA A 80 -12.81 -6.40 3.32
N GLY A 81 -13.72 -5.76 2.66
CA GLY A 81 -15.07 -5.66 3.13
C GLY A 81 -16.02 -6.25 2.13
N VAL A 82 -17.22 -6.13 2.44
CA VAL A 82 -18.28 -6.56 1.54
C VAL A 82 -18.55 -5.51 0.48
#